data_c3c39f89dadaa9e5943140b3d3fc8a02
#
_entry.id   c3c39f89dadaa9e5943140b3d3fc8a02
#
_cell.length_a   1.000
_cell.length_b   1.000
_cell.length_c   1.000
_cell.angle_alpha   90.00
_cell.angle_beta   90.00
_cell.angle_gamma   90.00
#
_symmetry.space_group_name_H-M   'P 1'
#
loop_
_entity.id
_entity.type
_entity.pdbx_description
1 polymer ?
#
loop_
_entity_poly.entity_id
_entity_poly.type
_entity_poly.pdbx_seq_one_letter_code
_entity_poly.pdbx_strand_id
1 'polypeptide(L)'
;GTLIAAALGPQFALALKDTVPEHEYAGSFIGVAALCLATALVLTAYREPAGRVAHAASGTTRPLSTIVRQRSFVTAVLAGVVSYAVMSFIMTATPISMHVHDHHSDTATAWVIQSHLIAMYAPSLFSGRLIARIGVPAGMTAGLVLMLACVLVSISGRDLMHYWWGLVMLGVGWNLLFVAGTALLTTTYQPAERFRAQAVNEFSVFGTQALASLLAGPAIHALGWRTLNLATLVPLALFAAALLA
;
A
#
# COMPACT_ATOMS: atom_id res chain seq x y z
N GLY A 1 8.39 11.22 8.97
CA GLY A 1 7.49 10.43 9.83
C GLY A 1 7.42 8.97 9.39
N THR A 2 6.89 8.68 8.18
CA THR A 2 6.55 7.32 7.73
C THR A 2 7.74 6.35 7.67
N LEU A 3 8.92 6.79 7.22
CA LEU A 3 10.13 5.94 7.21
C LEU A 3 10.59 5.56 8.64
N ILE A 4 10.47 6.48 9.58
CA ILE A 4 10.80 6.20 11.00
C ILE A 4 9.79 5.18 11.54
N ALA A 5 8.51 5.35 11.25
CA ALA A 5 7.48 4.40 11.67
C ALA A 5 7.69 3.01 11.03
N ALA A 6 8.06 2.95 9.75
CA ALA A 6 8.39 1.71 9.06
C ALA A 6 9.59 0.98 9.67
N ALA A 7 10.60 1.73 10.11
CA ALA A 7 11.80 1.18 10.74
C ALA A 7 11.56 0.73 12.20
N LEU A 8 10.81 1.51 12.98
CA LEU A 8 10.64 1.26 14.41
C LEU A 8 9.37 0.48 14.77
N GLY A 9 8.31 0.56 13.93
CA GLY A 9 7.00 -0.04 14.24
C GLY A 9 7.05 -1.52 14.55
N PRO A 10 7.60 -2.38 13.67
CA PRO A 10 7.69 -3.82 13.94
C PRO A 10 8.54 -4.15 15.19
N GLN A 11 9.61 -3.40 15.42
CA GLN A 11 10.47 -3.58 16.61
C GLN A 11 9.74 -3.18 17.90
N PHE A 12 8.97 -2.09 17.84
CA PHE A 12 8.13 -1.64 18.95
C PHE A 12 7.04 -2.69 19.29
N ALA A 13 6.39 -3.25 18.26
CA ALA A 13 5.41 -4.29 18.46
C ALA A 13 6.01 -5.54 19.10
N LEU A 14 7.18 -6.00 18.63
CA LEU A 14 7.88 -7.15 19.21
C LEU A 14 8.33 -6.91 20.65
N ALA A 15 8.84 -5.71 20.97
CA ALA A 15 9.30 -5.38 22.31
C ALA A 15 8.17 -5.38 23.35
N LEU A 16 6.93 -5.14 22.91
CA LEU A 16 5.75 -5.08 23.77
C LEU A 16 4.90 -6.36 23.75
N LYS A 17 5.18 -7.32 22.88
CA LYS A 17 4.28 -8.46 22.65
C LYS A 17 4.00 -9.27 23.91
N ASP A 18 5.00 -9.48 24.78
CA ASP A 18 4.96 -10.33 25.96
C ASP A 18 4.82 -9.55 27.27
N THR A 19 4.52 -8.23 27.21
CA THR A 19 4.44 -7.39 28.43
C THR A 19 3.18 -7.61 29.26
N VAL A 20 2.14 -8.22 28.67
CA VAL A 20 0.90 -8.59 29.36
C VAL A 20 0.88 -10.11 29.54
N PRO A 21 1.00 -10.64 30.78
CA PRO A 21 0.92 -12.07 31.04
C PRO A 21 -0.37 -12.67 30.47
N GLU A 22 -0.29 -13.90 29.97
CA GLU A 22 -1.43 -14.68 29.41
C GLU A 22 -2.06 -14.16 28.11
N HIS A 23 -1.66 -12.98 27.63
CA HIS A 23 -2.22 -12.38 26.41
C HIS A 23 -1.11 -11.91 25.47
N GLU A 24 -0.61 -12.83 24.66
CA GLU A 24 0.38 -12.50 23.63
C GLU A 24 -0.11 -11.35 22.72
N TYR A 25 0.78 -10.41 22.40
CA TYR A 25 0.49 -9.18 21.64
C TYR A 25 -0.44 -8.15 22.30
N ALA A 26 -1.09 -8.41 23.43
CA ALA A 26 -1.93 -7.40 24.08
C ALA A 26 -1.16 -6.12 24.42
N GLY A 27 0.09 -6.24 24.88
CA GLY A 27 0.97 -5.11 25.13
C GLY A 27 1.25 -4.28 23.88
N SER A 28 1.39 -4.92 22.71
CA SER A 28 1.58 -4.21 21.43
C SER A 28 0.35 -3.36 21.09
N PHE A 29 -0.87 -3.87 21.27
CA PHE A 29 -2.10 -3.11 21.04
C PHE A 29 -2.27 -1.97 22.04
N ILE A 30 -1.94 -2.17 23.32
CA ILE A 30 -1.93 -1.10 24.33
C ILE A 30 -0.94 -0.01 23.96
N GLY A 31 0.25 -0.39 23.51
CA GLY A 31 1.28 0.56 23.04
C GLY A 31 0.80 1.41 21.86
N VAL A 32 0.13 0.80 20.87
CA VAL A 32 -0.48 1.51 19.74
C VAL A 32 -1.59 2.44 20.22
N ALA A 33 -2.46 1.99 21.13
CA ALA A 33 -3.51 2.84 21.71
C ALA A 33 -2.93 4.06 22.44
N ALA A 34 -1.85 3.88 23.20
CA ALA A 34 -1.13 4.96 23.89
C ALA A 34 -0.54 5.98 22.89
N LEU A 35 0.06 5.49 21.77
CA LEU A 35 0.54 6.38 20.70
C LEU A 35 -0.59 7.15 20.02
N CYS A 36 -1.73 6.51 19.79
CA CYS A 36 -2.92 7.17 19.23
C CYS A 36 -3.44 8.28 20.18
N LEU A 37 -3.52 8.00 21.48
CA LEU A 37 -3.90 9.00 22.48
C LEU A 37 -2.92 10.16 22.55
N ALA A 38 -1.61 9.89 22.55
CA ALA A 38 -0.58 10.93 22.52
C ALA A 38 -0.70 11.80 21.27
N THR A 39 -0.94 11.18 20.10
CA THR A 39 -1.18 11.91 18.84
C THR A 39 -2.44 12.79 18.92
N ALA A 40 -3.53 12.25 19.47
CA ALA A 40 -4.76 13.01 19.68
C ALA A 40 -4.54 14.22 20.59
N LEU A 41 -3.78 14.06 21.69
CA LEU A 41 -3.43 15.17 22.59
C LEU A 41 -2.57 16.24 21.87
N VAL A 42 -1.61 15.84 21.06
CA VAL A 42 -0.81 16.78 20.25
C VAL A 42 -1.70 17.56 19.28
N LEU A 43 -2.68 16.89 18.66
CA LEU A 43 -3.63 17.54 17.74
C LEU A 43 -4.54 18.57 18.43
N THR A 44 -4.87 18.40 19.71
CA THR A 44 -5.63 19.42 20.46
C THR A 44 -4.85 20.72 20.66
N ALA A 45 -3.52 20.66 20.67
CA ALA A 45 -2.65 21.83 20.76
C ALA A 45 -2.44 22.51 19.39
N TYR A 46 -2.82 21.85 18.27
CA TYR A 46 -2.69 22.42 16.94
C TYR A 46 -3.69 23.54 16.73
N ARG A 47 -3.18 24.72 16.41
CA ARG A 47 -4.00 25.88 16.02
C ARG A 47 -3.81 26.12 14.53
N GLU A 48 -4.93 26.13 13.80
CA GLU A 48 -4.88 26.45 12.38
C GLU A 48 -4.45 27.91 12.19
N PRO A 49 -3.43 28.21 11.35
CA PRO A 49 -3.04 29.59 11.10
C PRO A 49 -4.21 30.38 10.51
N ALA A 50 -4.57 31.46 11.17
CA ALA A 50 -5.62 32.38 10.69
C ALA A 50 -5.27 32.86 9.27
N GLY A 51 -6.12 32.56 8.28
CA GLY A 51 -5.95 33.03 6.89
C GLY A 51 -5.88 31.93 5.83
N ARG A 52 -5.81 30.65 6.19
CA ARG A 52 -6.05 29.54 5.23
C ARG A 52 -7.54 29.19 5.13
N VAL A 53 -8.40 30.19 4.92
CA VAL A 53 -9.67 29.87 4.27
C VAL A 53 -9.29 29.39 2.87
N ALA A 54 -9.40 28.09 2.63
CA ALA A 54 -9.31 27.58 1.27
C ALA A 54 -10.33 28.39 0.47
N HIS A 55 -9.86 29.31 -0.36
CA HIS A 55 -10.70 29.90 -1.39
C HIS A 55 -11.23 28.69 -2.15
N ALA A 56 -12.51 28.38 -1.93
CA ALA A 56 -13.19 27.43 -2.77
C ALA A 56 -12.90 27.91 -4.19
N ALA A 57 -12.17 27.10 -4.96
CA ALA A 57 -11.75 27.49 -6.30
C ALA A 57 -13.05 27.79 -7.05
N SER A 58 -13.33 29.07 -7.24
CA SER A 58 -14.52 29.56 -7.94
C SER A 58 -14.35 29.22 -9.40
N GLY A 59 -14.95 28.13 -9.83
CA GLY A 59 -14.91 27.65 -11.21
C GLY A 59 -16.12 26.75 -11.49
N THR A 60 -16.56 26.73 -12.74
CA THR A 60 -17.58 25.78 -13.21
C THR A 60 -17.03 24.35 -13.10
N THR A 61 -17.64 23.53 -12.24
CA THR A 61 -17.21 22.12 -12.07
C THR A 61 -17.93 21.26 -13.10
N ARG A 62 -17.17 20.37 -13.75
CA ARG A 62 -17.75 19.34 -14.62
C ARG A 62 -18.56 18.33 -13.80
N PRO A 63 -19.58 17.66 -14.39
CA PRO A 63 -20.24 16.53 -13.76
C PRO A 63 -19.23 15.45 -13.38
N LEU A 64 -19.38 14.82 -12.22
CA LEU A 64 -18.49 13.76 -11.77
C LEU A 64 -18.41 12.61 -12.80
N SER A 65 -19.53 12.30 -13.43
CA SER A 65 -19.60 11.28 -14.51
C SER A 65 -18.65 11.56 -15.69
N THR A 66 -18.42 12.84 -16.00
CA THR A 66 -17.45 13.24 -17.05
C THR A 66 -16.00 12.98 -16.61
N ILE A 67 -15.70 13.21 -15.32
CA ILE A 67 -14.36 13.02 -14.78
C ILE A 67 -14.03 11.53 -14.71
N VAL A 68 -14.92 10.71 -14.11
CA VAL A 68 -14.67 9.28 -13.89
C VAL A 68 -14.66 8.44 -15.18
N ARG A 69 -15.23 8.96 -16.28
CA ARG A 69 -15.20 8.29 -17.58
C ARG A 69 -13.95 8.59 -18.41
N GLN A 70 -13.12 9.54 -17.97
CA GLN A 70 -11.86 9.80 -18.65
C GLN A 70 -10.96 8.57 -18.54
N ARG A 71 -10.39 8.12 -19.64
CA ARG A 71 -9.45 7.00 -19.68
C ARG A 71 -8.29 7.18 -18.69
N SER A 72 -7.68 8.37 -18.69
CA SER A 72 -6.60 8.71 -17.75
C SER A 72 -7.03 8.61 -16.28
N PHE A 73 -8.27 9.01 -15.93
CA PHE A 73 -8.81 8.85 -14.58
C PHE A 73 -8.93 7.36 -14.21
N VAL A 74 -9.54 6.55 -15.09
CA VAL A 74 -9.71 5.11 -14.87
C VAL A 74 -8.36 4.42 -14.71
N THR A 75 -7.39 4.71 -15.59
CA THR A 75 -6.04 4.14 -15.50
C THR A 75 -5.33 4.55 -14.20
N ALA A 76 -5.46 5.81 -13.78
CA ALA A 76 -4.89 6.31 -12.53
C ALA A 76 -5.49 5.61 -11.30
N VAL A 77 -6.82 5.49 -11.24
CA VAL A 77 -7.52 4.78 -10.15
C VAL A 77 -7.17 3.30 -10.14
N LEU A 78 -7.15 2.64 -11.31
CA LEU A 78 -6.75 1.23 -11.41
C LEU A 78 -5.31 1.00 -10.94
N ALA A 79 -4.38 1.91 -11.23
CA ALA A 79 -3.01 1.82 -10.71
C ALA A 79 -2.99 1.82 -9.18
N GLY A 80 -3.76 2.70 -8.54
CA GLY A 80 -3.93 2.74 -7.09
C GLY A 80 -4.61 1.48 -6.54
N VAL A 81 -5.75 1.09 -7.11
CA VAL A 81 -6.54 -0.08 -6.70
C VAL A 81 -5.70 -1.36 -6.78
N VAL A 82 -5.06 -1.62 -7.92
CA VAL A 82 -4.29 -2.85 -8.12
C VAL A 82 -3.05 -2.88 -7.24
N SER A 83 -2.33 -1.75 -7.12
CA SER A 83 -1.14 -1.68 -6.27
C SER A 83 -1.48 -1.97 -4.80
N TYR A 84 -2.53 -1.36 -4.26
CA TYR A 84 -2.95 -1.57 -2.88
C TYR A 84 -3.60 -2.94 -2.63
N ALA A 85 -4.44 -3.42 -3.55
CA ALA A 85 -5.08 -4.72 -3.41
C ALA A 85 -4.06 -5.86 -3.37
N VAL A 86 -3.15 -5.91 -4.36
CA VAL A 86 -2.12 -6.94 -4.44
C VAL A 86 -1.16 -6.85 -3.26
N MET A 87 -0.71 -5.63 -2.92
CA MET A 87 0.18 -5.40 -1.79
C MET A 87 -0.46 -5.88 -0.48
N SER A 88 -1.69 -5.44 -0.19
CA SER A 88 -2.35 -5.80 1.07
C SER A 88 -2.69 -7.28 1.16
N PHE A 89 -3.06 -7.91 0.03
CA PHE A 89 -3.37 -9.33 -0.01
C PHE A 89 -2.16 -10.20 0.32
N ILE A 90 -1.02 -9.95 -0.34
CA ILE A 90 0.22 -10.70 -0.13
C ILE A 90 0.81 -10.37 1.26
N MET A 91 0.94 -9.08 1.61
CA MET A 91 1.54 -8.66 2.88
C MET A 91 0.78 -9.22 4.08
N THR A 92 -0.57 -9.20 4.07
CA THR A 92 -1.38 -9.71 5.18
C THR A 92 -1.27 -11.23 5.33
N ALA A 93 -1.14 -11.96 4.21
CA ALA A 93 -0.94 -13.42 4.23
C ALA A 93 0.48 -13.84 4.63
N THR A 94 1.48 -12.97 4.45
CA THR A 94 2.90 -13.31 4.66
C THR A 94 3.21 -13.76 6.09
N PRO A 95 2.83 -13.06 7.17
CA PRO A 95 3.10 -13.52 8.54
C PRO A 95 2.48 -14.89 8.84
N ILE A 96 1.28 -15.15 8.32
CA ILE A 96 0.60 -16.44 8.49
C ILE A 96 1.39 -17.54 7.76
N SER A 97 1.82 -17.29 6.51
CA SER A 97 2.62 -18.25 5.77
C SER A 97 3.96 -18.51 6.43
N MET A 98 4.68 -17.46 6.82
CA MET A 98 6.01 -17.57 7.43
C MET A 98 5.97 -18.26 8.80
N HIS A 99 5.12 -17.78 9.70
CA HIS A 99 5.14 -18.22 11.08
C HIS A 99 4.34 -19.53 11.28
N VAL A 100 3.10 -19.59 10.75
CA VAL A 100 2.21 -20.73 11.00
C VAL A 100 2.53 -21.93 10.10
N HIS A 101 2.84 -21.69 8.80
CA HIS A 101 3.04 -22.79 7.86
C HIS A 101 4.50 -23.21 7.71
N ASP A 102 5.44 -22.25 7.69
CA ASP A 102 6.86 -22.52 7.43
C ASP A 102 7.75 -22.43 8.68
N HIS A 103 7.15 -22.16 9.85
CA HIS A 103 7.80 -22.14 11.16
C HIS A 103 9.01 -21.19 11.27
N HIS A 104 9.00 -20.09 10.50
CA HIS A 104 9.97 -19.02 10.69
C HIS A 104 9.73 -18.30 12.02
N SER A 105 10.82 -17.81 12.66
CA SER A 105 10.71 -17.09 13.91
C SER A 105 9.97 -15.75 13.75
N ASP A 106 9.39 -15.26 14.85
CA ASP A 106 8.76 -13.91 14.90
C ASP A 106 9.74 -12.82 14.47
N THR A 107 11.00 -12.93 14.91
CA THR A 107 12.06 -11.97 14.55
C THR A 107 12.33 -11.96 13.05
N ALA A 108 12.39 -13.14 12.41
CA ALA A 108 12.57 -13.23 10.97
C ALA A 108 11.37 -12.66 10.22
N THR A 109 10.15 -12.96 10.68
CA THR A 109 8.91 -12.43 10.10
C THR A 109 8.86 -10.91 10.23
N ALA A 110 9.15 -10.36 11.42
CA ALA A 110 9.19 -8.92 11.64
C ALA A 110 10.24 -8.22 10.77
N TRP A 111 11.43 -8.83 10.58
CA TRP A 111 12.46 -8.30 9.71
C TRP A 111 12.02 -8.23 8.24
N VAL A 112 11.32 -9.25 7.74
CA VAL A 112 10.77 -9.27 6.37
C VAL A 112 9.73 -8.17 6.21
N ILE A 113 8.78 -8.05 7.14
CA ILE A 113 7.74 -6.99 7.11
C ILE A 113 8.38 -5.59 7.22
N GLN A 114 9.34 -5.40 8.11
CA GLN A 114 10.07 -4.15 8.25
C GLN A 114 10.77 -3.75 6.94
N SER A 115 11.46 -4.70 6.30
CA SER A 115 12.12 -4.49 5.01
C SER A 115 11.14 -4.10 3.92
N HIS A 116 9.96 -4.74 3.88
CA HIS A 116 8.87 -4.39 2.97
C HIS A 116 8.38 -2.94 3.19
N LEU A 117 8.10 -2.57 4.43
CA LEU A 117 7.66 -1.21 4.76
C LEU A 117 8.71 -0.15 4.37
N ILE A 118 9.99 -0.44 4.61
CA ILE A 118 11.08 0.45 4.15
C ILE A 118 11.08 0.52 2.62
N ALA A 119 10.95 -0.60 1.92
CA ALA A 119 10.88 -0.67 0.47
C ALA A 119 9.64 0.05 -0.13
N MET A 120 8.53 0.13 0.61
CA MET A 120 7.36 0.93 0.22
C MET A 120 7.65 2.43 0.26
N TYR A 121 8.35 2.91 1.29
CA TYR A 121 8.43 4.36 1.56
C TYR A 121 9.78 4.99 1.22
N ALA A 122 10.90 4.27 1.32
CA ALA A 122 12.21 4.83 1.00
C ALA A 122 12.32 5.33 -0.46
N PRO A 123 11.78 4.61 -1.47
CA PRO A 123 11.81 5.10 -2.84
C PRO A 123 11.08 6.44 -3.04
N SER A 124 10.11 6.80 -2.18
CA SER A 124 9.36 8.06 -2.29
C SER A 124 10.26 9.30 -2.19
N LEU A 125 11.47 9.17 -1.64
CA LEU A 125 12.45 10.25 -1.61
C LEU A 125 12.90 10.68 -3.02
N PHE A 126 12.82 9.78 -3.99
CA PHE A 126 13.29 10.02 -5.37
C PHE A 126 12.33 9.57 -6.47
N SER A 127 11.34 8.70 -6.17
CA SER A 127 10.43 8.16 -7.19
C SER A 127 9.64 9.25 -7.93
N GLY A 128 9.26 10.34 -7.27
CA GLY A 128 8.63 11.47 -7.93
C GLY A 128 9.51 12.13 -8.99
N ARG A 129 10.82 12.33 -8.68
CA ARG A 129 11.78 12.86 -9.67
C ARG A 129 12.08 11.85 -10.77
N LEU A 130 12.15 10.57 -10.44
CA LEU A 130 12.33 9.50 -11.41
C LEU A 130 11.17 9.48 -12.41
N ILE A 131 9.93 9.44 -11.93
CA ILE A 131 8.72 9.44 -12.76
C ILE A 131 8.63 10.71 -13.61
N ALA A 132 9.00 11.87 -13.08
CA ALA A 132 9.06 13.10 -13.85
C ALA A 132 10.05 13.05 -15.03
N ARG A 133 11.14 12.24 -14.92
CA ARG A 133 12.14 12.06 -15.98
C ARG A 133 11.75 10.99 -17.00
N ILE A 134 11.27 9.83 -16.53
CA ILE A 134 10.97 8.67 -17.40
C ILE A 134 9.53 8.68 -17.94
N GLY A 135 8.66 9.50 -17.35
CA GLY A 135 7.23 9.56 -17.66
C GLY A 135 6.38 8.60 -16.85
N VAL A 136 5.11 8.93 -16.72
CA VAL A 136 4.12 8.16 -15.95
C VAL A 136 3.95 6.73 -16.48
N PRO A 137 3.80 6.48 -17.80
CA PRO A 137 3.64 5.11 -18.30
C PRO A 137 4.83 4.21 -17.97
N ALA A 138 6.05 4.71 -18.10
CA ALA A 138 7.26 3.95 -17.77
C ALA A 138 7.35 3.67 -16.27
N GLY A 139 6.96 4.61 -15.40
CA GLY A 139 6.85 4.41 -13.96
C GLY A 139 5.83 3.34 -13.58
N MET A 140 4.65 3.35 -14.21
CA MET A 140 3.63 2.32 -14.02
C MET A 140 4.09 0.94 -14.48
N THR A 141 4.73 0.88 -15.65
CA THR A 141 5.29 -0.39 -16.18
C THR A 141 6.36 -0.93 -15.27
N ALA A 142 7.28 -0.10 -14.78
CA ALA A 142 8.31 -0.54 -13.83
C ALA A 142 7.71 -1.08 -12.53
N GLY A 143 6.69 -0.41 -11.98
CA GLY A 143 5.95 -0.89 -10.81
C GLY A 143 5.28 -2.24 -11.06
N LEU A 144 4.59 -2.38 -12.19
CA LEU A 144 3.95 -3.64 -12.61
C LEU A 144 4.96 -4.79 -12.75
N VAL A 145 6.10 -4.54 -13.41
CA VAL A 145 7.16 -5.55 -13.59
C VAL A 145 7.70 -6.03 -12.25
N LEU A 146 7.92 -5.11 -11.30
CA LEU A 146 8.37 -5.49 -9.95
C LEU A 146 7.32 -6.29 -9.18
N MET A 147 6.03 -5.96 -9.31
CA MET A 147 4.97 -6.75 -8.69
C MET A 147 4.84 -8.15 -9.31
N LEU A 148 5.04 -8.28 -10.62
CA LEU A 148 5.11 -9.59 -11.29
C LEU A 148 6.35 -10.38 -10.84
N ALA A 149 7.51 -9.71 -10.70
CA ALA A 149 8.72 -10.33 -10.17
C ALA A 149 8.52 -10.81 -8.71
N CYS A 150 7.80 -10.05 -7.88
CA CYS A 150 7.38 -10.49 -6.55
C CYS A 150 6.64 -11.83 -6.62
N VAL A 151 5.65 -11.97 -7.50
CA VAL A 151 4.90 -13.22 -7.65
C VAL A 151 5.82 -14.37 -8.05
N LEU A 152 6.71 -14.16 -9.03
CA LEU A 152 7.66 -15.18 -9.48
C LEU A 152 8.59 -15.65 -8.35
N VAL A 153 9.15 -14.72 -7.58
CA VAL A 153 10.00 -15.04 -6.43
C VAL A 153 9.20 -15.77 -5.36
N SER A 154 8.00 -15.30 -5.03
CA SER A 154 7.15 -15.87 -3.98
C SER A 154 6.68 -17.30 -4.29
N ILE A 155 6.55 -17.67 -5.56
CA ILE A 155 6.16 -19.03 -5.95
C ILE A 155 7.36 -19.98 -6.19
N SER A 156 8.58 -19.45 -6.25
CA SER A 156 9.80 -20.22 -6.52
C SER A 156 10.36 -20.93 -5.28
N GLY A 157 10.00 -20.49 -4.08
CA GLY A 157 10.46 -21.10 -2.83
C GLY A 157 9.75 -20.52 -1.61
N ARG A 158 10.12 -21.07 -0.42
CA ARG A 158 9.54 -20.71 0.88
C ARG A 158 10.61 -20.44 1.95
N ASP A 159 11.89 -20.34 1.53
CA ASP A 159 12.95 -19.94 2.43
C ASP A 159 12.84 -18.46 2.76
N LEU A 160 13.44 -18.02 3.86
CA LEU A 160 13.44 -16.63 4.33
C LEU A 160 13.75 -15.62 3.22
N MET A 161 14.71 -15.93 2.34
CA MET A 161 15.11 -15.03 1.26
C MET A 161 14.07 -14.91 0.15
N HIS A 162 13.24 -15.94 -0.09
CA HIS A 162 12.12 -15.83 -1.05
C HIS A 162 11.05 -14.87 -0.53
N TYR A 163 10.71 -14.94 0.74
CA TYR A 163 9.82 -13.98 1.39
C TYR A 163 10.40 -12.57 1.37
N TRP A 164 11.68 -12.43 1.72
CA TRP A 164 12.33 -11.11 1.79
C TRP A 164 12.38 -10.42 0.42
N TRP A 165 12.93 -11.09 -0.60
CA TRP A 165 12.99 -10.54 -1.96
C TRP A 165 11.61 -10.30 -2.54
N GLY A 166 10.67 -11.22 -2.35
CA GLY A 166 9.28 -11.06 -2.78
C GLY A 166 8.67 -9.79 -2.22
N LEU A 167 8.76 -9.59 -0.90
CA LEU A 167 8.17 -8.43 -0.24
C LEU A 167 8.92 -7.11 -0.53
N VAL A 168 10.23 -7.13 -0.68
CA VAL A 168 10.98 -5.94 -1.12
C VAL A 168 10.55 -5.50 -2.52
N MET A 169 10.46 -6.44 -3.47
CA MET A 169 9.97 -6.14 -4.83
C MET A 169 8.52 -5.65 -4.82
N LEU A 170 7.68 -6.24 -3.98
CA LEU A 170 6.30 -5.81 -3.79
C LEU A 170 6.23 -4.35 -3.29
N GLY A 171 7.05 -4.00 -2.30
CA GLY A 171 7.09 -2.65 -1.73
C GLY A 171 7.55 -1.59 -2.73
N VAL A 172 8.65 -1.83 -3.44
CA VAL A 172 9.15 -0.91 -4.49
C VAL A 172 8.16 -0.82 -5.66
N GLY A 173 7.62 -1.98 -6.09
CA GLY A 173 6.61 -2.04 -7.15
C GLY A 173 5.35 -1.26 -6.81
N TRP A 174 4.85 -1.42 -5.59
CA TRP A 174 3.74 -0.65 -5.05
C TRP A 174 4.04 0.86 -5.08
N ASN A 175 5.23 1.27 -4.61
CA ASN A 175 5.60 2.69 -4.59
C ASN A 175 5.58 3.31 -5.98
N LEU A 176 6.23 2.68 -6.95
CA LEU A 176 6.30 3.21 -8.31
C LEU A 176 4.91 3.28 -8.97
N LEU A 177 4.11 2.22 -8.82
CA LEU A 177 2.78 2.16 -9.41
C LEU A 177 1.83 3.19 -8.78
N PHE A 178 1.85 3.30 -7.45
CA PHE A 178 1.02 4.25 -6.71
C PHE A 178 1.42 5.70 -6.96
N VAL A 179 2.72 6.04 -6.94
CA VAL A 179 3.20 7.41 -7.18
C VAL A 179 2.92 7.83 -8.63
N ALA A 180 3.15 6.94 -9.61
CA ALA A 180 2.82 7.22 -11.00
C ALA A 180 1.30 7.36 -11.21
N GLY A 181 0.48 6.52 -10.58
CA GLY A 181 -0.97 6.62 -10.59
C GLY A 181 -1.47 7.93 -10.01
N THR A 182 -0.94 8.33 -8.86
CA THR A 182 -1.27 9.62 -8.21
C THR A 182 -0.86 10.80 -9.09
N ALA A 183 0.31 10.76 -9.72
CA ALA A 183 0.74 11.80 -10.65
C ALA A 183 -0.21 11.93 -11.85
N LEU A 184 -0.65 10.82 -12.44
CA LEU A 184 -1.65 10.82 -13.50
C LEU A 184 -3.00 11.34 -13.01
N LEU A 185 -3.47 10.91 -11.84
CA LEU A 185 -4.75 11.33 -11.27
C LEU A 185 -4.85 12.85 -11.17
N THR A 186 -3.79 13.52 -10.74
CA THR A 186 -3.79 14.99 -10.57
C THR A 186 -3.98 15.74 -11.89
N THR A 187 -3.75 15.12 -13.03
CA THR A 187 -3.95 15.74 -14.36
C THR A 187 -5.38 15.60 -14.87
N THR A 188 -6.24 14.83 -14.21
CA THR A 188 -7.58 14.48 -14.71
C THR A 188 -8.69 15.42 -14.23
N TYR A 189 -8.43 16.22 -13.23
CA TYR A 189 -9.41 17.12 -12.61
C TYR A 189 -8.86 18.53 -12.42
N GLN A 190 -9.79 19.49 -12.34
CA GLN A 190 -9.47 20.89 -12.01
C GLN A 190 -9.43 21.10 -10.48
N PRO A 191 -8.80 22.17 -9.97
CA PRO A 191 -8.73 22.44 -8.53
C PRO A 191 -10.08 22.43 -7.83
N ALA A 192 -11.15 22.95 -8.45
CA ALA A 192 -12.51 22.95 -7.90
C ALA A 192 -13.15 21.55 -7.84
N GLU A 193 -12.66 20.59 -8.65
CA GLU A 193 -13.16 19.21 -8.74
C GLU A 193 -12.41 18.24 -7.84
N ARG A 194 -11.27 18.68 -7.27
CA ARG A 194 -10.31 17.83 -6.54
C ARG A 194 -10.95 16.95 -5.49
N PHE A 195 -11.77 17.50 -4.60
CA PHE A 195 -12.34 16.72 -3.50
C PHE A 195 -13.25 15.60 -3.99
N ARG A 196 -14.03 15.84 -5.04
CA ARG A 196 -14.94 14.83 -5.61
C ARG A 196 -14.18 13.74 -6.35
N ALA A 197 -13.17 14.12 -7.13
CA ALA A 197 -12.31 13.16 -7.86
C ALA A 197 -11.49 12.29 -6.90
N GLN A 198 -10.88 12.90 -5.88
CA GLN A 198 -10.11 12.18 -4.87
C GLN A 198 -11.00 11.30 -3.99
N ALA A 199 -12.21 11.72 -3.64
CA ALA A 199 -13.13 10.87 -2.88
C ALA A 199 -13.43 9.55 -3.60
N VAL A 200 -13.66 9.58 -4.92
CA VAL A 200 -13.86 8.37 -5.72
C VAL A 200 -12.58 7.51 -5.71
N ASN A 201 -11.41 8.13 -5.92
CA ASN A 201 -10.13 7.42 -5.89
C ASN A 201 -9.89 6.75 -4.54
N GLU A 202 -9.99 7.50 -3.44
CA GLU A 202 -9.73 7.00 -2.08
C GLU A 202 -10.71 5.87 -1.70
N PHE A 203 -12.00 6.05 -1.99
CA PHE A 203 -13.01 5.01 -1.75
C PHE A 203 -12.69 3.73 -2.53
N SER A 204 -12.31 3.85 -3.81
CA SER A 204 -11.97 2.71 -4.65
C SER A 204 -10.70 2.00 -4.15
N VAL A 205 -9.65 2.75 -3.86
CA VAL A 205 -8.36 2.22 -3.40
C VAL A 205 -8.47 1.56 -2.03
N PHE A 206 -8.93 2.31 -1.02
CA PHE A 206 -8.95 1.80 0.35
C PHE A 206 -10.10 0.80 0.58
N GLY A 207 -11.22 0.92 -0.13
CA GLY A 207 -12.28 -0.08 -0.11
C GLY A 207 -11.78 -1.44 -0.64
N THR A 208 -11.07 -1.43 -1.76
CA THR A 208 -10.48 -2.66 -2.33
C THR A 208 -9.35 -3.19 -1.45
N GLN A 209 -8.51 -2.32 -0.87
CA GLN A 209 -7.49 -2.71 0.10
C GLN A 209 -8.10 -3.43 1.32
N ALA A 210 -9.15 -2.87 1.89
CA ALA A 210 -9.84 -3.49 3.02
C ALA A 210 -10.37 -4.88 2.68
N LEU A 211 -11.01 -5.03 1.51
CA LEU A 211 -11.47 -6.34 1.01
C LEU A 211 -10.32 -7.31 0.82
N ALA A 212 -9.22 -6.88 0.22
CA ALA A 212 -8.03 -7.71 0.01
C ALA A 212 -7.44 -8.19 1.35
N SER A 213 -7.31 -7.31 2.34
CA SER A 213 -6.84 -7.68 3.68
C SER A 213 -7.78 -8.67 4.38
N LEU A 214 -9.09 -8.45 4.31
CA LEU A 214 -10.08 -9.35 4.91
C LEU A 214 -10.06 -10.74 4.26
N LEU A 215 -9.83 -10.82 2.95
CA LEU A 215 -9.80 -12.07 2.21
C LEU A 215 -8.46 -12.80 2.33
N ALA A 216 -7.37 -12.14 2.74
CA ALA A 216 -6.04 -12.73 2.79
C ALA A 216 -5.95 -13.93 3.75
N GLY A 217 -6.54 -13.82 4.96
CA GLY A 217 -6.57 -14.91 5.94
C GLY A 217 -7.31 -16.15 5.42
N PRO A 218 -8.58 -16.06 5.04
CA PRO A 218 -9.29 -17.19 4.43
C PRO A 218 -8.59 -17.74 3.18
N ALA A 219 -8.04 -16.89 2.34
CA ALA A 219 -7.36 -17.31 1.12
C ALA A 219 -6.08 -18.12 1.41
N ILE A 220 -5.24 -17.70 2.36
CA ILE A 220 -4.02 -18.45 2.70
C ILE A 220 -4.35 -19.83 3.28
N HIS A 221 -5.40 -19.93 4.09
CA HIS A 221 -5.85 -21.23 4.64
C HIS A 221 -6.45 -22.14 3.57
N ALA A 222 -7.27 -21.61 2.65
CA ALA A 222 -7.96 -22.42 1.65
C ALA A 222 -7.09 -22.78 0.45
N LEU A 223 -6.23 -21.85 -0.01
CA LEU A 223 -5.50 -21.97 -1.27
C LEU A 223 -4.00 -22.24 -1.08
N GLY A 224 -3.46 -21.93 0.08
CA GLY A 224 -2.02 -21.96 0.35
C GLY A 224 -1.26 -20.81 -0.34
N TRP A 225 0.02 -20.66 0.03
CA TRP A 225 0.88 -19.54 -0.38
C TRP A 225 1.04 -19.40 -1.89
N ARG A 226 1.33 -20.51 -2.58
CA ARG A 226 1.57 -20.50 -4.02
C ARG A 226 0.35 -20.04 -4.81
N THR A 227 -0.82 -20.61 -4.53
CA THR A 227 -2.06 -20.28 -5.24
C THR A 227 -2.53 -18.86 -4.93
N LEU A 228 -2.36 -18.42 -3.67
CA LEU A 228 -2.64 -17.05 -3.25
C LEU A 228 -1.82 -16.05 -4.09
N ASN A 229 -0.51 -16.26 -4.25
CA ASN A 229 0.33 -15.40 -5.08
C ASN A 229 -0.07 -15.47 -6.56
N LEU A 230 -0.37 -16.64 -7.12
CA LEU A 230 -0.83 -16.79 -8.49
C LEU A 230 -2.17 -16.07 -8.74
N ALA A 231 -3.07 -16.03 -7.77
CA ALA A 231 -4.34 -15.32 -7.89
C ALA A 231 -4.13 -13.81 -8.12
N THR A 232 -3.04 -13.24 -7.64
CA THR A 232 -2.72 -11.81 -7.88
C THR A 232 -2.34 -11.50 -9.31
N LEU A 233 -2.00 -12.50 -10.13
CA LEU A 233 -1.76 -12.30 -11.56
C LEU A 233 -3.00 -11.78 -12.30
N VAL A 234 -4.20 -12.11 -11.82
CA VAL A 234 -5.45 -11.65 -12.46
C VAL A 234 -5.55 -10.12 -12.45
N PRO A 235 -5.55 -9.43 -11.28
CA PRO A 235 -5.59 -7.97 -11.27
C PRO A 235 -4.37 -7.32 -11.94
N LEU A 236 -3.17 -7.92 -11.85
CA LEU A 236 -1.97 -7.40 -12.53
C LEU A 236 -2.11 -7.49 -14.06
N ALA A 237 -2.64 -8.60 -14.60
CA ALA A 237 -2.89 -8.75 -16.03
C ALA A 237 -3.98 -7.81 -16.56
N LEU A 238 -5.05 -7.62 -15.78
CA LEU A 238 -6.10 -6.65 -16.12
C LEU A 238 -5.56 -5.22 -16.17
N PHE A 239 -4.68 -4.86 -15.23
CA PHE A 239 -4.03 -3.56 -15.25
C PHE A 239 -3.06 -3.42 -16.43
N ALA A 240 -2.27 -4.47 -16.72
CA ALA A 240 -1.39 -4.47 -17.90
C ALA A 240 -2.18 -4.23 -19.20
N ALA A 241 -3.32 -4.90 -19.37
CA ALA A 241 -4.20 -4.69 -20.53
C ALA A 241 -4.73 -3.26 -20.60
N ALA A 242 -5.14 -2.68 -19.44
CA ALA A 242 -5.62 -1.31 -19.38
C ALA A 242 -4.52 -0.27 -19.66
N LEU A 243 -3.26 -0.59 -19.38
CA LEU A 243 -2.11 0.29 -19.65
C LEU A 243 -1.73 0.30 -21.13
N LEU A 244 -1.91 -0.85 -21.83
CA LEU A 244 -1.59 -1.01 -23.26
C LEU A 244 -2.72 -0.54 -24.18
N ALA A 245 -3.95 -0.53 -23.70
CA ALA A 245 -5.12 -0.11 -24.45
C ALA A 245 -5.24 1.39 -24.55
#